data_ef85a381535410d17457c7490692bb37
#
_entry.id   ef85a381535410d17457c7490692bb37
#
_cell.length_a   1.000
_cell.length_b   1.000
_cell.length_c   1.000
_cell.angle_alpha   90.00
_cell.angle_beta   90.00
_cell.angle_gamma   90.00
#
_symmetry.space_group_name_H-M   'P 1'
#
loop_
_entity.id
_entity.type
_entity.pdbx_description
1 polymer ?
#
loop_
_entity_poly.entity_id
_entity_poly.type
_entity_poly.pdbx_seq_one_letter_code
_entity_poly.pdbx_strand_id
1 'polypeptide(L)'
;ALFSELSEEKLAQLAVYDRYSWEYTAFPGGGAVILIEDDRLAEALNALPQNNRDIFLMYWFLDMADREIAEYMNMARRTVNTRRQKAYRLLKELMGGEADD
;
A
#
# COMPACT_ATOMS: atom_id res chain seq x y z
N ALA A 1 -13.74 -3.23 20.88
CA ALA A 1 -13.40 -2.30 20.90
C ALA A 1 -13.88 -1.51 20.39
N LEU A 2 -14.21 -1.13 20.57
CA LEU A 2 -14.88 -0.60 20.27
C LEU A 2 -14.89 0.74 20.71
N PHE A 3 -15.54 1.56 20.00
CA PHE A 3 -15.56 2.91 20.33
C PHE A 3 -16.07 3.15 21.71
N SER A 4 -16.99 2.32 22.13
CA SER A 4 -17.56 2.50 23.48
C SER A 4 -16.51 2.25 24.52
N GLU A 5 -15.44 1.57 24.15
CA GLU A 5 -14.40 1.32 25.11
C GLU A 5 -13.26 2.26 24.96
N LEU A 6 -13.33 3.15 24.01
CA LEU A 6 -12.26 4.09 23.85
C LEU A 6 -12.35 5.09 24.98
N SER A 7 -11.34 5.11 25.79
CA SER A 7 -11.26 6.10 26.83
C SER A 7 -10.89 7.43 26.21
N GLU A 8 -10.95 8.46 27.01
CA GLU A 8 -10.48 9.73 26.52
C GLU A 8 -9.02 9.68 26.14
N GLU A 9 -8.28 8.86 26.83
CA GLU A 9 -6.91 8.70 26.50
C GLU A 9 -6.74 8.12 25.10
N LYS A 10 -7.55 7.12 24.79
CA LYS A 10 -7.52 6.54 23.49
C LYS A 10 -7.95 7.51 22.42
N LEU A 11 -8.98 8.28 22.72
CA LEU A 11 -9.44 9.29 21.79
C LEU A 11 -8.36 10.34 21.56
N ALA A 12 -7.64 10.69 22.62
CA ALA A 12 -6.55 11.63 22.47
C ALA A 12 -5.46 11.05 21.58
N GLN A 13 -5.19 9.76 21.73
CA GLN A 13 -4.22 9.12 20.88
C GLN A 13 -4.67 9.14 19.43
N LEU A 14 -5.94 8.91 19.20
CA LEU A 14 -6.46 8.98 17.84
C LEU A 14 -6.32 10.39 17.28
N ALA A 15 -6.56 11.37 18.09
CA ALA A 15 -6.45 12.75 17.65
C ALA A 15 -5.00 13.06 17.27
N VAL A 16 -4.07 12.59 18.09
CA VAL A 16 -2.67 12.81 17.79
C VAL A 16 -2.31 12.08 16.52
N TYR A 17 -2.80 10.86 16.39
CA TYR A 17 -2.53 10.09 15.21
C TYR A 17 -3.09 10.81 13.98
N ASP A 18 -4.27 11.36 14.10
CA ASP A 18 -4.86 12.11 13.02
C ASP A 18 -4.00 13.29 12.62
N ARG A 19 -3.37 13.91 13.58
CA ARG A 19 -2.52 15.02 13.23
C ARG A 19 -1.38 14.60 12.34
N TYR A 20 -0.93 13.36 12.50
CA TYR A 20 0.14 12.86 11.64
C TYR A 20 -0.40 12.16 10.43
N SER A 21 -1.67 11.78 10.43
CA SER A 21 -2.19 10.98 9.33
C SER A 21 -2.19 11.74 8.02
N TRP A 22 -2.16 13.05 8.07
CA TRP A 22 -2.12 13.80 6.81
C TRP A 22 -0.72 13.80 6.22
N GLU A 23 0.25 13.31 6.97
CA GLU A 23 1.58 13.14 6.43
C GLU A 23 1.75 11.76 5.82
N TYR A 24 0.77 10.90 5.96
CA TYR A 24 0.85 9.54 5.47
C TYR A 24 -0.42 9.20 4.73
N THR A 25 -0.27 8.37 3.71
CA THR A 25 -1.43 7.80 3.04
C THR A 25 -1.45 6.33 3.40
N ALA A 26 -2.61 5.84 3.84
CA ALA A 26 -2.73 4.47 4.30
C ALA A 26 -3.29 3.58 3.20
N PHE A 27 -2.64 2.45 2.99
CA PHE A 27 -3.09 1.47 2.02
C PHE A 27 -3.25 0.14 2.72
N PRO A 28 -4.45 -0.45 2.70
CA PRO A 28 -4.61 -1.79 3.26
C PRO A 28 -4.08 -2.82 2.29
N GLY A 29 -3.47 -3.86 2.80
CA GLY A 29 -2.99 -4.91 1.95
C GLY A 29 -2.39 -6.03 2.77
N GLY A 30 -2.59 -7.27 2.31
CA GLY A 30 -1.98 -8.42 2.94
C GLY A 30 -2.29 -8.57 4.40
N GLY A 31 -3.44 -8.07 4.86
CA GLY A 31 -3.79 -8.15 6.26
C GLY A 31 -3.16 -7.06 7.11
N ALA A 32 -2.54 -6.08 6.50
CA ALA A 32 -1.88 -5.02 7.23
C ALA A 32 -2.25 -3.69 6.61
N VAL A 33 -1.86 -2.61 7.27
CA VAL A 33 -2.04 -1.27 6.74
C VAL A 33 -0.66 -0.70 6.51
N ILE A 34 -0.42 -0.24 5.30
CA ILE A 34 0.87 0.29 4.90
C ILE A 34 0.76 1.80 4.83
N LEU A 35 1.64 2.48 5.53
CA LEU A 35 1.63 3.94 5.57
C LEU A 35 2.71 4.48 4.65
N ILE A 36 2.30 5.31 3.71
CA ILE A 36 3.21 5.88 2.73
C ILE A 36 3.36 7.36 3.03
N GLU A 37 4.58 7.77 3.31
CA GLU A 37 4.84 9.13 3.68
C GLU A 37 5.03 10.04 2.47
N ASP A 38 5.56 9.48 1.40
CA ASP A 38 5.87 10.25 0.21
C ASP A 38 4.59 10.50 -0.58
N ASP A 39 4.19 11.76 -0.71
CA ASP A 39 2.95 12.11 -1.39
C ASP A 39 2.99 11.71 -2.86
N ARG A 40 4.12 11.86 -3.51
CA ARG A 40 4.22 11.49 -4.92
C ARG A 40 4.01 10.00 -5.10
N LEU A 41 4.63 9.22 -4.23
CA LEU A 41 4.46 7.78 -4.29
C LEU A 41 3.02 7.40 -3.99
N ALA A 42 2.42 8.04 -3.00
CA ALA A 42 1.04 7.74 -2.64
C ALA A 42 0.10 8.05 -3.81
N GLU A 43 0.30 9.18 -4.47
CA GLU A 43 -0.54 9.51 -5.61
C GLU A 43 -0.36 8.50 -6.73
N ALA A 44 0.86 8.10 -7.00
CA ALA A 44 1.12 7.15 -8.05
C ALA A 44 0.49 5.81 -7.72
N LEU A 45 0.57 5.39 -6.46
CA LEU A 45 -0.04 4.13 -6.05
C LEU A 45 -1.55 4.19 -6.21
N ASN A 46 -2.15 5.32 -5.88
CA ASN A 46 -3.59 5.47 -6.04
C ASN A 46 -4.02 5.41 -7.49
N ALA A 47 -3.14 5.76 -8.41
CA ALA A 47 -3.46 5.74 -9.83
C ALA A 47 -3.34 4.36 -10.43
N LEU A 48 -2.76 3.41 -9.72
CA LEU A 48 -2.63 2.06 -10.24
C LEU A 48 -3.96 1.33 -10.11
N PRO A 49 -4.24 0.39 -11.03
CA PRO A 49 -5.37 -0.51 -10.81
C PRO A 49 -5.21 -1.22 -9.48
N GLN A 50 -6.33 -1.49 -8.83
CA GLN A 50 -6.28 -1.98 -7.46
C GLN A 50 -5.47 -3.26 -7.33
N ASN A 51 -5.68 -4.21 -8.21
CA ASN A 51 -4.95 -5.48 -8.10
C ASN A 51 -3.45 -5.26 -8.25
N ASN A 52 -3.07 -4.41 -9.17
CA ASN A 52 -1.64 -4.14 -9.37
C ASN A 52 -1.06 -3.45 -8.16
N ARG A 53 -1.79 -2.51 -7.61
CA ARG A 53 -1.34 -1.79 -6.42
C ARG A 53 -1.17 -2.74 -5.24
N ASP A 54 -2.18 -3.58 -5.02
CA ASP A 54 -2.12 -4.50 -3.88
C ASP A 54 -0.93 -5.44 -4.00
N ILE A 55 -0.70 -5.97 -5.19
CA ILE A 55 0.42 -6.86 -5.40
C ILE A 55 1.74 -6.15 -5.18
N PHE A 56 1.84 -4.93 -5.67
CA PHE A 56 3.06 -4.14 -5.50
C PHE A 56 3.33 -3.91 -4.02
N LEU A 57 2.29 -3.53 -3.27
CA LEU A 57 2.46 -3.25 -1.86
C LEU A 57 2.85 -4.49 -1.07
N MET A 58 2.22 -5.61 -1.37
CA MET A 58 2.56 -6.83 -0.67
C MET A 58 3.99 -7.26 -0.94
N TYR A 59 4.42 -7.10 -2.16
CA TYR A 59 5.77 -7.53 -2.52
C TYR A 59 6.83 -6.60 -1.92
N TRP A 60 6.65 -5.30 -2.09
CA TRP A 60 7.70 -4.35 -1.74
C TRP A 60 7.66 -3.90 -0.29
N PHE A 61 6.50 -3.87 0.31
CA PHE A 61 6.38 -3.35 1.68
C PHE A 61 6.14 -4.44 2.70
N LEU A 62 5.50 -5.52 2.33
CA LEU A 62 5.26 -6.62 3.26
C LEU A 62 6.20 -7.79 3.03
N ASP A 63 7.09 -7.64 2.05
CA ASP A 63 8.14 -8.64 1.81
C ASP A 63 7.57 -10.02 1.53
N MET A 64 6.46 -10.07 0.82
CA MET A 64 5.84 -11.33 0.47
C MET A 64 6.37 -11.81 -0.88
N ALA A 65 6.62 -13.10 -0.98
CA ALA A 65 7.02 -13.69 -2.23
C ALA A 65 5.82 -13.80 -3.17
N ASP A 66 6.10 -13.87 -4.47
CA ASP A 66 5.02 -14.00 -5.44
C ASP A 66 4.10 -15.16 -5.10
N ARG A 67 4.67 -16.28 -4.63
CA ARG A 67 3.85 -17.43 -4.28
C ARG A 67 2.90 -17.11 -3.14
N GLU A 68 3.40 -16.39 -2.15
CA GLU A 68 2.56 -16.03 -1.01
C GLU A 68 1.45 -15.08 -1.42
N ILE A 69 1.80 -14.13 -2.28
CA ILE A 69 0.81 -13.19 -2.77
C ILE A 69 -0.24 -13.93 -3.58
N ALA A 70 0.19 -14.88 -4.40
CA ALA A 70 -0.73 -15.65 -5.21
C ALA A 70 -1.73 -16.40 -4.35
N GLU A 71 -1.26 -16.98 -3.26
CA GLU A 71 -2.16 -17.68 -2.36
C GLU A 71 -3.12 -16.71 -1.69
N TYR A 72 -2.60 -15.59 -1.23
CA TYR A 72 -3.43 -14.61 -0.55
C TYR A 72 -4.51 -14.06 -1.47
N MET A 73 -4.17 -13.79 -2.71
CA MET A 73 -5.11 -13.19 -3.65
C MET A 73 -5.84 -14.22 -4.49
N ASN A 74 -5.57 -15.48 -4.28
CA ASN A 74 -6.24 -16.56 -4.98
C ASN A 74 -6.07 -16.42 -6.49
N MET A 75 -4.84 -16.28 -6.92
CA MET A 75 -4.55 -16.20 -8.35
C MET A 75 -3.26 -16.96 -8.63
N ALA A 76 -2.98 -17.15 -9.90
CA ALA A 76 -1.79 -17.89 -10.31
C ALA A 76 -0.54 -17.08 -10.03
N ARG A 77 0.54 -17.77 -9.70
CA ARG A 77 1.78 -17.09 -9.41
C ARG A 77 2.28 -16.32 -10.63
N ARG A 78 2.09 -16.89 -11.82
CA ARG A 78 2.49 -16.19 -13.03
C ARG A 78 1.76 -14.86 -13.17
N THR A 79 0.49 -14.87 -12.83
CA THR A 79 -0.31 -13.65 -12.90
C THR A 79 0.22 -12.61 -11.93
N VAL A 80 0.57 -13.03 -10.73
CA VAL A 80 1.14 -12.13 -9.75
C VAL A 80 2.42 -11.51 -10.29
N ASN A 81 3.28 -12.34 -10.84
CA ASN A 81 4.55 -11.85 -11.36
C ASN A 81 4.33 -10.83 -12.47
N THR A 82 3.45 -11.13 -13.40
CA THR A 82 3.18 -10.24 -14.51
C THR A 82 2.62 -8.91 -14.03
N ARG A 83 1.68 -8.98 -13.10
CA ARG A 83 1.04 -7.75 -12.62
C ARG A 83 2.00 -6.96 -11.74
N ARG A 84 2.87 -7.63 -11.01
CA ARG A 84 3.84 -6.93 -10.21
C ARG A 84 4.80 -6.14 -11.08
N GLN A 85 5.26 -6.76 -12.15
CA GLN A 85 6.17 -6.07 -13.05
C GLN A 85 5.49 -4.91 -13.75
N LYS A 86 4.23 -5.10 -14.12
CA LYS A 86 3.49 -4.02 -14.75
C LYS A 86 3.26 -2.88 -13.78
N ALA A 87 2.96 -3.21 -12.52
CA ALA A 87 2.77 -2.19 -11.52
C ALA A 87 4.03 -1.36 -11.35
N TYR A 88 5.17 -2.01 -11.33
CA TYR A 88 6.42 -1.31 -11.17
C TYR A 88 6.66 -0.34 -12.33
N ARG A 89 6.41 -0.81 -13.55
CA ARG A 89 6.60 0.05 -14.70
C ARG A 89 5.66 1.24 -14.71
N LEU A 90 4.40 0.98 -14.38
CA LEU A 90 3.43 2.06 -14.33
C LEU A 90 3.78 3.06 -13.25
N LEU A 91 4.23 2.56 -12.11
CA LEU A 91 4.61 3.44 -11.03
C LEU A 91 5.77 4.33 -11.43
N LYS A 92 6.76 3.77 -12.09
CA LYS A 92 7.88 4.55 -12.55
C LYS A 92 7.42 5.63 -13.50
N GLU A 93 6.52 5.30 -14.41
CA GLU A 93 6.02 6.29 -15.36
C GLU A 93 5.28 7.40 -14.65
N LEU A 94 4.45 7.02 -13.69
CA LEU A 94 3.66 8.00 -12.96
C LEU A 94 4.54 8.93 -12.14
N MET A 95 5.66 8.44 -11.70
CA MET A 95 6.57 9.26 -10.92
C MET A 95 7.65 9.92 -11.77
N GLY A 96 7.44 9.95 -13.09
CA GLY A 96 8.42 10.60 -13.95
C GLY A 96 9.65 9.76 -14.12
N GLY A 97 9.45 8.49 -14.42
CA GLY A 97 10.53 7.52 -14.39
C GLY A 97 11.72 7.88 -15.23
N GLU A 98 11.52 8.67 -16.24
CA GLU A 98 12.63 9.06 -17.07
C GLU A 98 13.62 9.88 -16.29
N ALA A 99 13.18 10.46 -15.22
CA ALA A 99 14.08 11.33 -14.47
C ALA A 99 15.17 10.54 -13.78
N ASP A 100 14.98 9.27 -13.65
CA ASP A 100 16.00 8.51 -12.96
C ASP A 100 17.11 8.12 -13.89
N ASP A 101 17.05 8.51 -15.07
CA ASP A 101 18.12 8.20 -15.98
C ASP A 101 19.40 8.85 -15.63
#